data_4d316503d53a357360c78c4246f4afdf
#
_entry.id   4d316503d53a357360c78c4246f4afdf
#
_cell.length_a   1.000
_cell.length_b   1.000
_cell.length_c   1.000
_cell.angle_alpha   90.00
_cell.angle_beta   90.00
_cell.angle_gamma   90.00
#
_symmetry.space_group_name_H-M   'P 1'
#
loop_
_entity.id
_entity.type
_entity.pdbx_description
1 polymer ?
#
loop_
_entity_poly.entity_id
_entity_poly.type
_entity_poly.pdbx_seq_one_letter_code
_entity_poly.pdbx_strand_id
1 'polypeptide(L)'
;TIGFVIMRGTRRVVDEKTGEVTEVPAMQPAGEKPKKKTADGSEEFAPTVPLLMDVAAGLQQAFDADVLNDELLKIRRALYFDLGVPFPGIQLRFNEGLPPESYNILLSEVPVSQGRLRPGYLLVRESVANLSALQIAYEEDRKFLPHIPTLWVDGALREPLSRAGIPFMDPSQVLTYHLAFVLKKYSADFIGIQETRFL
;
A
#
# COMPACT_ATOMS: atom_id res chain seq x y z
N THR A 1 -8.56 48.68 -2.41
CA THR A 1 -7.65 47.88 -1.56
C THR A 1 -8.51 47.00 -0.66
N ILE A 2 -8.71 45.75 -1.02
CA ILE A 2 -9.49 44.77 -0.25
C ILE A 2 -8.48 43.86 0.44
N GLY A 3 -8.39 44.04 1.77
CA GLY A 3 -7.53 43.18 2.62
C GLY A 3 -8.20 41.84 2.88
N PHE A 4 -7.55 40.76 2.52
CA PHE A 4 -7.93 39.38 2.84
C PHE A 4 -7.39 39.05 4.24
N VAL A 5 -8.26 38.88 5.23
CA VAL A 5 -7.90 38.40 6.57
C VAL A 5 -8.02 36.89 6.58
N ILE A 6 -6.89 36.21 6.62
CA ILE A 6 -6.83 34.73 6.82
C ILE A 6 -6.96 34.51 8.34
N MET A 7 -8.11 34.00 8.79
CA MET A 7 -8.26 33.48 10.16
C MET A 7 -7.55 32.15 10.29
N ARG A 8 -6.41 32.15 10.99
CA ARG A 8 -5.73 30.90 11.43
C ARG A 8 -6.51 30.35 12.63
N GLY A 9 -7.06 29.15 12.47
CA GLY A 9 -7.67 28.43 13.59
C GLY A 9 -6.57 27.81 14.48
N THR A 10 -6.47 28.28 15.70
CA THR A 10 -5.65 27.66 16.76
C THR A 10 -6.54 26.76 17.62
N ARG A 11 -6.05 25.56 17.93
CA ARG A 11 -6.71 24.65 18.89
C ARG A 11 -6.06 24.84 20.26
N ARG A 12 -6.87 25.17 21.27
CA ARG A 12 -6.39 25.29 22.66
C ARG A 12 -6.43 23.93 23.34
N VAL A 13 -5.30 23.50 23.88
CA VAL A 13 -5.19 22.33 24.74
C VAL A 13 -4.86 22.80 26.15
N VAL A 14 -5.70 22.42 27.10
CA VAL A 14 -5.51 22.75 28.53
C VAL A 14 -4.94 21.50 29.21
N ASP A 15 -3.78 21.64 29.87
CA ASP A 15 -3.21 20.59 30.68
C ASP A 15 -3.86 20.58 32.08
N GLU A 16 -4.52 19.48 32.43
CA GLU A 16 -5.31 19.34 33.67
C GLU A 16 -4.47 19.36 34.95
N LYS A 17 -3.15 19.32 34.87
CA LYS A 17 -2.25 19.29 36.06
C LYS A 17 -1.55 20.59 36.39
N THR A 18 -1.40 21.49 35.47
CA THR A 18 -0.63 22.74 35.69
C THR A 18 -1.41 24.03 35.37
N GLY A 19 -2.58 23.94 34.73
CA GLY A 19 -3.40 25.10 34.40
C GLY A 19 -2.81 26.07 33.35
N GLU A 20 -1.75 25.66 32.66
CA GLU A 20 -1.06 26.47 31.67
C GLU A 20 -1.62 26.20 30.26
N VAL A 21 -2.03 27.23 29.57
CA VAL A 21 -2.62 27.18 28.22
C VAL A 21 -1.48 27.32 27.21
N THR A 22 -1.12 26.24 26.54
CA THR A 22 -0.16 26.30 25.44
C THR A 22 -0.88 26.30 24.09
N GLU A 23 -0.68 27.33 23.29
CA GLU A 23 -1.19 27.39 21.93
C GLU A 23 -0.30 26.56 21.00
N VAL A 24 -0.85 25.46 20.44
CA VAL A 24 -0.16 24.65 19.41
C VAL A 24 -0.70 25.04 18.03
N PRO A 25 0.17 25.31 17.06
CA PRO A 25 -0.26 25.55 15.68
C PRO A 25 -0.90 24.30 15.08
N ALA A 26 -2.00 24.48 14.34
CA ALA A 26 -2.69 23.39 13.65
C ALA A 26 -1.74 22.66 12.69
N MET A 27 -1.77 21.32 12.73
CA MET A 27 -0.98 20.44 11.87
C MET A 27 -1.12 20.82 10.40
N GLN A 28 0.02 21.06 9.76
CA GLN A 28 0.16 21.08 8.31
C GLN A 28 0.08 19.65 7.78
N PRO A 29 -0.51 19.41 6.59
CA PRO A 29 -0.46 18.11 5.94
C PRO A 29 1.00 17.72 5.65
N ALA A 30 1.30 16.44 5.81
CA ALA A 30 2.63 15.88 5.71
C ALA A 30 3.19 16.03 4.28
N GLY A 31 3.89 17.13 4.06
CA GLY A 31 4.78 17.35 2.95
C GLY A 31 6.13 17.76 3.52
N GLU A 32 7.17 17.03 3.14
CA GLU A 32 8.59 17.28 3.38
C GLU A 32 9.03 17.51 4.83
N LYS A 33 9.66 16.49 5.40
CA LYS A 33 10.47 16.65 6.61
C LYS A 33 11.55 17.71 6.37
N PRO A 34 11.69 18.73 7.23
CA PRO A 34 12.79 19.68 7.09
C PRO A 34 14.12 18.94 7.28
N LYS A 35 15.02 19.06 6.31
CA LYS A 35 16.41 18.62 6.43
C LYS A 35 17.03 19.36 7.62
N LYS A 36 17.25 18.67 8.74
CA LYS A 36 18.11 19.16 9.81
C LYS A 36 19.52 19.25 9.25
N LYS A 37 20.00 20.46 8.99
CA LYS A 37 21.43 20.72 8.78
C LYS A 37 22.09 20.58 10.16
N THR A 38 22.79 19.48 10.39
CA THR A 38 23.79 19.40 11.45
C THR A 38 24.98 20.26 11.05
N ALA A 39 25.60 20.94 12.02
CA ALA A 39 26.69 21.88 11.82
C ALA A 39 28.01 21.25 11.32
N ASP A 40 28.01 19.98 11.00
CA ASP A 40 29.19 19.21 10.59
C ASP A 40 28.94 18.61 9.18
N GLY A 41 28.87 19.38 8.17
CA GLY A 41 28.94 19.13 6.72
C GLY A 41 28.78 17.69 6.15
N SER A 42 28.50 16.72 6.95
CA SER A 42 28.17 15.35 6.52
C SER A 42 26.71 15.30 6.05
N GLU A 43 26.49 15.10 4.77
CA GLU A 43 25.18 14.72 4.24
C GLU A 43 24.78 13.39 4.92
N GLU A 44 23.87 13.46 5.88
CA GLU A 44 23.28 12.30 6.50
C GLU A 44 22.41 11.61 5.45
N PHE A 45 22.93 10.55 4.85
CA PHE A 45 22.18 9.73 3.88
C PHE A 45 20.96 9.15 4.60
N ALA A 46 19.78 9.52 4.12
CA ALA A 46 18.55 8.90 4.62
C ALA A 46 18.63 7.38 4.41
N PRO A 47 18.34 6.57 5.44
CA PRO A 47 18.37 5.11 5.27
C PRO A 47 17.38 4.68 4.20
N THR A 48 17.86 3.86 3.27
CA THR A 48 17.03 3.26 2.21
C THR A 48 15.88 2.46 2.81
N VAL A 49 14.68 2.62 2.29
CA VAL A 49 13.51 1.83 2.70
C VAL A 49 13.61 0.44 2.08
N PRO A 50 13.74 -0.63 2.89
CA PRO A 50 13.96 -1.97 2.35
C PRO A 50 12.78 -2.50 1.53
N LEU A 51 11.54 -2.18 1.92
CA LEU A 51 10.32 -2.63 1.26
C LEU A 51 9.29 -1.50 1.24
N LEU A 52 9.00 -1.01 0.05
CA LEU A 52 8.07 0.09 -0.19
C LEU A 52 7.01 -0.31 -1.21
N MET A 53 5.76 0.00 -0.92
CA MET A 53 4.66 -0.05 -1.87
C MET A 53 4.26 1.37 -2.24
N ASP A 54 4.46 1.73 -3.49
CA ASP A 54 4.12 3.03 -4.04
C ASP A 54 2.79 2.89 -4.79
N VAL A 55 1.74 3.53 -4.31
CA VAL A 55 0.36 3.38 -4.80
C VAL A 55 -0.13 4.72 -5.33
N ALA A 56 -0.82 4.72 -6.47
CA ALA A 56 -1.39 5.95 -7.02
C ALA A 56 -2.31 6.62 -6.00
N ALA A 57 -2.17 7.94 -5.81
CA ALA A 57 -2.89 8.70 -4.78
C ALA A 57 -4.42 8.55 -4.89
N GLY A 58 -4.96 8.43 -6.11
CA GLY A 58 -6.38 8.19 -6.35
C GLY A 58 -6.94 6.89 -5.77
N LEU A 59 -6.07 5.92 -5.42
CA LEU A 59 -6.46 4.66 -4.80
C LEU A 59 -6.59 4.74 -3.27
N GLN A 60 -6.19 5.85 -2.64
CA GLN A 60 -6.22 5.98 -1.18
C GLN A 60 -7.60 5.70 -0.57
N GLN A 61 -8.67 6.13 -1.24
CA GLN A 61 -10.04 5.91 -0.80
C GLN A 61 -10.57 4.49 -1.06
N ALA A 62 -9.87 3.70 -1.87
CA ALA A 62 -10.24 2.32 -2.17
C ALA A 62 -9.80 1.33 -1.08
N PHE A 63 -8.97 1.78 -0.14
CA PHE A 63 -8.44 0.95 0.94
C PHE A 63 -8.93 1.45 2.29
N ASP A 64 -9.36 0.50 3.12
CA ASP A 64 -9.40 0.69 4.56
C ASP A 64 -7.97 0.48 5.09
N ALA A 65 -7.38 1.50 5.69
CA ALA A 65 -5.99 1.48 6.12
C ALA A 65 -5.73 0.42 7.21
N ASP A 66 -6.67 0.21 8.11
CA ASP A 66 -6.54 -0.76 9.20
C ASP A 66 -6.64 -2.18 8.66
N VAL A 67 -7.61 -2.45 7.78
CA VAL A 67 -7.78 -3.74 7.11
C VAL A 67 -6.55 -4.09 6.27
N LEU A 68 -6.03 -3.13 5.50
CA LEU A 68 -4.84 -3.35 4.67
C LEU A 68 -3.61 -3.64 5.53
N ASN A 69 -3.42 -2.90 6.63
CA ASN A 69 -2.30 -3.12 7.54
C ASN A 69 -2.35 -4.51 8.18
N ASP A 70 -3.53 -4.96 8.62
CA ASP A 70 -3.73 -6.30 9.18
C ASP A 70 -3.42 -7.40 8.16
N GLU A 71 -3.85 -7.23 6.91
CA GLU A 71 -3.52 -8.16 5.81
C GLU A 71 -2.01 -8.22 5.55
N LEU A 72 -1.32 -7.08 5.52
CA LEU A 72 0.13 -7.01 5.37
C LEU A 72 0.87 -7.70 6.52
N LEU A 73 0.41 -7.54 7.76
CA LEU A 73 0.97 -8.23 8.92
C LEU A 73 0.76 -9.75 8.85
N LYS A 74 -0.42 -10.20 8.44
CA LYS A 74 -0.72 -11.63 8.25
C LYS A 74 0.21 -12.26 7.22
N ILE A 75 0.43 -11.59 6.08
CA ILE A 75 1.33 -12.07 5.04
C ILE A 75 2.76 -12.17 5.53
N ARG A 76 3.28 -11.16 6.22
CA ARG A 76 4.63 -11.20 6.79
C ARG A 76 4.81 -12.40 7.72
N ARG A 77 3.83 -12.65 8.60
CA ARG A 77 3.85 -13.80 9.51
C ARG A 77 3.79 -15.13 8.75
N ALA A 78 2.89 -15.25 7.77
CA ALA A 78 2.76 -16.47 6.97
C ALA A 78 4.04 -16.78 6.19
N LEU A 79 4.67 -15.77 5.58
CA LEU A 79 5.94 -15.94 4.87
C LEU A 79 7.11 -16.25 5.81
N TYR A 80 7.12 -15.70 7.01
CA TYR A 80 8.11 -16.07 8.01
C TYR A 80 8.01 -17.56 8.41
N PHE A 81 6.79 -18.07 8.62
CA PHE A 81 6.59 -19.48 8.92
C PHE A 81 6.89 -20.40 7.73
N ASP A 82 6.61 -19.94 6.49
CA ASP A 82 6.80 -20.72 5.27
C ASP A 82 8.27 -20.78 4.83
N LEU A 83 9.00 -19.67 4.95
CA LEU A 83 10.35 -19.50 4.39
C LEU A 83 11.44 -19.35 5.45
N GLY A 84 11.09 -19.13 6.71
CA GLY A 84 12.06 -18.84 7.78
C GLY A 84 12.75 -17.48 7.64
N VAL A 85 12.31 -16.61 6.71
CA VAL A 85 12.92 -15.32 6.41
C VAL A 85 12.16 -14.20 7.12
N PRO A 86 12.80 -13.42 7.99
CA PRO A 86 12.18 -12.27 8.62
C PRO A 86 12.13 -11.10 7.63
N PHE A 87 10.97 -10.86 7.04
CA PHE A 87 10.77 -9.71 6.14
C PHE A 87 10.68 -8.38 6.91
N PRO A 88 11.27 -7.29 6.37
CA PRO A 88 11.19 -5.96 6.99
C PRO A 88 9.75 -5.43 7.05
N GLY A 89 9.55 -4.31 7.73
CA GLY A 89 8.30 -3.57 7.69
C GLY A 89 7.99 -3.10 6.28
N ILE A 90 6.71 -3.18 5.89
CA ILE A 90 6.24 -2.71 4.60
C ILE A 90 5.81 -1.25 4.79
N GLN A 91 6.41 -0.34 4.02
CA GLN A 91 5.95 1.04 3.95
C GLN A 91 4.97 1.19 2.78
N LEU A 92 3.84 1.83 3.05
CA LEU A 92 2.88 2.22 2.02
C LEU A 92 3.01 3.73 1.78
N ARG A 93 3.16 4.13 0.52
CA ARG A 93 3.22 5.54 0.12
C ARG A 93 2.19 5.79 -0.97
N PHE A 94 1.40 6.85 -0.83
CA PHE A 94 0.53 7.34 -1.90
C PHE A 94 1.27 8.38 -2.72
N ASN A 95 1.30 8.19 -4.05
CA ASN A 95 2.11 8.96 -4.97
C ASN A 95 1.23 9.55 -6.09
N GLU A 96 1.23 10.87 -6.22
CA GLU A 96 0.49 11.58 -7.26
C GLU A 96 1.13 11.46 -8.65
N GLY A 97 2.42 11.12 -8.71
CA GLY A 97 3.17 10.95 -9.97
C GLY A 97 2.94 9.60 -10.66
N LEU A 98 2.24 8.67 -10.02
CA LEU A 98 1.91 7.38 -10.65
C LEU A 98 0.68 7.48 -11.56
N PRO A 99 0.65 6.69 -12.65
CA PRO A 99 -0.56 6.55 -13.46
C PRO A 99 -1.76 6.13 -12.59
N PRO A 100 -2.97 6.61 -12.91
CA PRO A 100 -4.18 6.22 -12.17
C PRO A 100 -4.30 4.69 -12.06
N GLU A 101 -4.84 4.22 -10.94
CA GLU A 101 -5.07 2.80 -10.64
C GLU A 101 -3.81 1.92 -10.60
N SER A 102 -2.61 2.50 -10.73
CA SER A 102 -1.35 1.74 -10.70
C SER A 102 -0.70 1.72 -9.32
N TYR A 103 0.14 0.71 -9.10
CA TYR A 103 1.04 0.63 -7.97
C TYR A 103 2.36 -0.04 -8.35
N ASN A 104 3.42 0.27 -7.62
CA ASN A 104 4.73 -0.34 -7.74
C ASN A 104 5.12 -0.99 -6.41
N ILE A 105 5.82 -2.12 -6.50
CA ILE A 105 6.50 -2.75 -5.36
C ILE A 105 7.99 -2.51 -5.55
N LEU A 106 8.63 -1.92 -4.54
CA LEU A 106 10.03 -1.54 -4.56
C LEU A 106 10.79 -2.27 -3.45
N LEU A 107 11.93 -2.82 -3.81
CA LEU A 107 12.91 -3.38 -2.87
C LEU A 107 14.11 -2.45 -2.83
N SER A 108 14.49 -1.99 -1.65
CA SER A 108 15.56 -0.99 -1.48
C SER A 108 15.39 0.21 -2.43
N GLU A 109 14.13 0.68 -2.55
CA GLU A 109 13.71 1.80 -3.42
C GLU A 109 13.80 1.53 -4.94
N VAL A 110 14.17 0.30 -5.36
CA VAL A 110 14.21 -0.10 -6.76
C VAL A 110 12.87 -0.77 -7.13
N PRO A 111 12.17 -0.31 -8.17
CA PRO A 111 10.92 -0.95 -8.62
C PRO A 111 11.20 -2.36 -9.17
N VAL A 112 10.62 -3.38 -8.56
CA VAL A 112 10.78 -4.80 -8.96
C VAL A 112 9.52 -5.39 -9.57
N SER A 113 8.38 -4.79 -9.30
CA SER A 113 7.08 -5.21 -9.87
C SER A 113 6.09 -4.06 -9.89
N GLN A 114 5.13 -4.16 -10.80
CA GLN A 114 4.04 -3.19 -10.94
C GLN A 114 2.73 -3.91 -11.19
N GLY A 115 1.61 -3.30 -10.81
CA GLY A 115 0.28 -3.81 -11.04
C GLY A 115 -0.75 -2.70 -11.18
N ARG A 116 -1.99 -3.10 -11.43
CA ARG A 116 -3.15 -2.21 -11.48
C ARG A 116 -4.22 -2.70 -10.53
N LEU A 117 -4.98 -1.77 -9.98
CA LEU A 117 -6.14 -2.01 -9.15
C LEU A 117 -7.31 -1.23 -9.72
N ARG A 118 -8.48 -1.83 -9.73
CA ARG A 118 -9.70 -1.17 -10.18
C ARG A 118 -10.66 -1.01 -9.01
N PRO A 119 -10.81 0.20 -8.46
CA PRO A 119 -11.79 0.48 -7.42
C PRO A 119 -13.21 0.12 -7.89
N GLY A 120 -13.96 -0.56 -7.04
CA GLY A 120 -15.32 -1.00 -7.39
C GLY A 120 -15.40 -2.28 -8.22
N TYR A 121 -14.27 -2.86 -8.61
CA TYR A 121 -14.20 -4.13 -9.33
C TYR A 121 -13.60 -5.24 -8.44
N LEU A 122 -13.87 -6.48 -8.81
CA LEU A 122 -13.33 -7.70 -8.22
C LEU A 122 -12.48 -8.42 -9.25
N LEU A 123 -11.30 -8.89 -8.86
CA LEU A 123 -10.47 -9.75 -9.70
C LEU A 123 -10.92 -11.19 -9.52
N VAL A 124 -11.43 -11.81 -10.58
CA VAL A 124 -11.97 -13.16 -10.55
C VAL A 124 -10.87 -14.17 -10.90
N ARG A 125 -10.80 -15.25 -10.12
CA ARG A 125 -9.85 -16.36 -10.32
C ARG A 125 -10.50 -17.51 -11.09
N GLU A 126 -11.07 -17.19 -12.25
CA GLU A 126 -11.77 -18.15 -13.08
C GLU A 126 -11.34 -18.03 -14.55
N SER A 127 -11.71 -19.00 -15.36
CA SER A 127 -11.44 -19.00 -16.80
C SER A 127 -12.44 -18.12 -17.55
N VAL A 128 -11.99 -17.54 -18.67
CA VAL A 128 -12.85 -16.81 -19.61
C VAL A 128 -14.04 -17.66 -20.05
N ALA A 129 -13.80 -18.95 -20.31
CA ALA A 129 -14.85 -19.87 -20.78
C ALA A 129 -15.98 -20.02 -19.76
N ASN A 130 -15.65 -20.15 -18.48
CA ASN A 130 -16.65 -20.30 -17.42
C ASN A 130 -17.42 -19.00 -17.18
N LEU A 131 -16.75 -17.84 -17.18
CA LEU A 131 -17.43 -16.55 -17.06
C LEU A 131 -18.41 -16.32 -18.23
N SER A 132 -17.98 -16.64 -19.44
CA SER A 132 -18.84 -16.54 -20.63
C SER A 132 -20.02 -17.50 -20.57
N ALA A 133 -19.83 -18.74 -20.11
CA ALA A 133 -20.91 -19.72 -19.94
C ALA A 133 -21.97 -19.26 -18.92
N LEU A 134 -21.52 -18.54 -17.86
CA LEU A 134 -22.38 -17.97 -16.84
C LEU A 134 -22.95 -16.59 -17.22
N GLN A 135 -22.65 -16.09 -18.41
CA GLN A 135 -23.04 -14.76 -18.91
C GLN A 135 -22.60 -13.61 -17.97
N ILE A 136 -21.47 -13.79 -17.28
CA ILE A 136 -20.89 -12.77 -16.42
C ILE A 136 -20.03 -11.86 -17.30
N ALA A 137 -20.37 -10.56 -17.33
CA ALA A 137 -19.56 -9.56 -18.00
C ALA A 137 -18.23 -9.37 -17.28
N TYR A 138 -17.13 -9.36 -18.02
CA TYR A 138 -15.78 -9.16 -17.49
C TYR A 138 -14.98 -8.25 -18.41
N GLU A 139 -13.96 -7.63 -17.85
CA GLU A 139 -12.94 -6.89 -18.59
C GLU A 139 -11.57 -7.55 -18.38
N GLU A 140 -10.89 -7.86 -19.48
CA GLU A 140 -9.55 -8.44 -19.43
C GLU A 140 -8.50 -7.32 -19.43
N ASP A 141 -7.50 -7.42 -18.55
CA ASP A 141 -6.39 -6.49 -18.49
C ASP A 141 -5.05 -7.24 -18.61
N ARG A 142 -3.95 -6.46 -18.77
CA ARG A 142 -2.60 -7.02 -18.86
C ARG A 142 -2.28 -7.83 -17.61
N LYS A 143 -1.77 -9.03 -17.81
CA LYS A 143 -1.36 -9.92 -16.71
C LYS A 143 -0.23 -9.29 -15.90
N PHE A 144 -0.41 -9.20 -14.61
CA PHE A 144 0.60 -8.78 -13.65
C PHE A 144 0.75 -9.77 -12.49
N LEU A 145 -0.27 -10.63 -12.27
CA LEU A 145 -0.20 -11.72 -11.29
C LEU A 145 0.24 -13.02 -11.96
N PRO A 146 1.11 -13.82 -11.32
CA PRO A 146 1.50 -15.11 -11.83
C PRO A 146 0.32 -16.09 -11.74
N HIS A 147 0.16 -16.89 -12.79
CA HIS A 147 -0.82 -17.98 -12.86
C HIS A 147 -2.30 -17.58 -12.68
N ILE A 148 -2.61 -16.30 -12.59
CA ILE A 148 -3.99 -15.79 -12.46
C ILE A 148 -4.29 -14.95 -13.71
N PRO A 149 -5.40 -15.22 -14.43
CA PRO A 149 -5.88 -14.32 -15.46
C PRO A 149 -6.31 -12.99 -14.82
N THR A 150 -6.10 -11.89 -15.50
CA THR A 150 -6.52 -10.57 -15.00
C THR A 150 -7.90 -10.24 -15.56
N LEU A 151 -8.93 -10.79 -14.93
CA LEU A 151 -10.34 -10.65 -15.32
C LEU A 151 -11.06 -9.85 -14.24
N TRP A 152 -11.47 -8.64 -14.58
CA TRP A 152 -12.18 -7.74 -13.69
C TRP A 152 -13.68 -7.82 -13.90
N VAL A 153 -14.43 -7.98 -12.83
CA VAL A 153 -15.89 -8.06 -12.81
C VAL A 153 -16.41 -6.96 -11.88
N ASP A 154 -17.56 -6.39 -12.22
CA ASP A 154 -18.19 -5.35 -11.40
C ASP A 154 -18.39 -5.82 -9.96
N GLY A 155 -18.05 -4.99 -8.99
CA GLY A 155 -18.16 -5.27 -7.56
C GLY A 155 -19.59 -5.54 -7.09
N ALA A 156 -20.59 -5.05 -7.81
CA ALA A 156 -22.01 -5.36 -7.56
C ALA A 156 -22.32 -6.87 -7.68
N LEU A 157 -21.49 -7.62 -8.42
CA LEU A 157 -21.65 -9.06 -8.60
C LEU A 157 -21.02 -9.89 -7.47
N ARG A 158 -20.52 -9.28 -6.39
CA ARG A 158 -19.93 -9.99 -5.23
C ARG A 158 -20.83 -11.10 -4.69
N GLU A 159 -22.09 -10.80 -4.44
CA GLU A 159 -23.04 -11.78 -3.92
C GLU A 159 -23.39 -12.91 -4.93
N PRO A 160 -23.66 -12.62 -6.21
CA PRO A 160 -23.80 -13.64 -7.24
C PRO A 160 -22.57 -14.55 -7.39
N LEU A 161 -21.36 -13.99 -7.42
CA LEU A 161 -20.11 -14.75 -7.51
C LEU A 161 -19.93 -15.67 -6.30
N SER A 162 -20.18 -15.15 -5.09
CA SER A 162 -20.09 -15.93 -3.85
C SER A 162 -21.07 -17.11 -3.86
N ARG A 163 -22.32 -16.90 -4.28
CA ARG A 163 -23.33 -17.97 -4.40
C ARG A 163 -22.99 -19.01 -5.46
N ALA A 164 -22.33 -18.60 -6.53
CA ALA A 164 -21.84 -19.49 -7.58
C ALA A 164 -20.56 -20.24 -7.19
N GLY A 165 -19.97 -19.94 -6.04
CA GLY A 165 -18.69 -20.52 -5.59
C GLY A 165 -17.49 -20.06 -6.43
N ILE A 166 -17.60 -18.95 -7.15
CA ILE A 166 -16.52 -18.39 -7.97
C ILE A 166 -15.57 -17.59 -7.07
N PRO A 167 -14.28 -17.97 -7.00
CA PRO A 167 -13.32 -17.26 -6.18
C PRO A 167 -12.96 -15.91 -6.79
N PHE A 168 -12.96 -14.88 -5.99
CA PHE A 168 -12.57 -13.51 -6.37
C PHE A 168 -11.70 -12.86 -5.30
N MET A 169 -11.04 -11.79 -5.68
CA MET A 169 -10.23 -10.95 -4.79
C MET A 169 -10.69 -9.49 -4.91
N ASP A 170 -10.80 -8.81 -3.78
CA ASP A 170 -10.94 -7.36 -3.75
C ASP A 170 -9.58 -6.65 -3.97
N PRO A 171 -9.55 -5.32 -4.16
CA PRO A 171 -8.31 -4.59 -4.41
C PRO A 171 -7.24 -4.79 -3.32
N SER A 172 -7.62 -4.87 -2.04
CA SER A 172 -6.67 -5.12 -0.94
C SER A 172 -6.06 -6.51 -1.04
N GLN A 173 -6.86 -7.52 -1.33
CA GLN A 173 -6.40 -8.90 -1.51
C GLN A 173 -5.51 -9.06 -2.74
N VAL A 174 -5.82 -8.36 -3.84
CA VAL A 174 -4.97 -8.34 -5.06
C VAL A 174 -3.59 -7.79 -4.72
N LEU A 175 -3.56 -6.65 -4.03
CA LEU A 175 -2.32 -5.98 -3.63
C LEU A 175 -1.46 -6.87 -2.73
N THR A 176 -2.07 -7.45 -1.70
CA THR A 176 -1.39 -8.30 -0.73
C THR A 176 -0.95 -9.63 -1.34
N TYR A 177 -1.73 -10.21 -2.24
CA TYR A 177 -1.35 -11.41 -2.97
C TYR A 177 -0.13 -11.18 -3.89
N HIS A 178 -0.13 -10.06 -4.63
CA HIS A 178 0.99 -9.70 -5.48
C HIS A 178 2.26 -9.45 -4.66
N LEU A 179 2.13 -8.75 -3.55
CA LEU A 179 3.24 -8.54 -2.62
C LEU A 179 3.81 -9.86 -2.11
N ALA A 180 2.96 -10.79 -1.66
CA ALA A 180 3.41 -12.10 -1.19
C ALA A 180 4.22 -12.87 -2.25
N PHE A 181 3.77 -12.79 -3.51
CA PHE A 181 4.51 -13.38 -4.63
C PHE A 181 5.87 -12.74 -4.83
N VAL A 182 5.95 -11.41 -4.81
CA VAL A 182 7.22 -10.67 -4.95
C VAL A 182 8.16 -11.02 -3.79
N LEU A 183 7.69 -11.04 -2.56
CA LEU A 183 8.50 -11.40 -1.40
C LEU A 183 9.02 -12.83 -1.47
N LYS A 184 8.22 -13.79 -1.94
CA LYS A 184 8.68 -15.17 -2.19
C LYS A 184 9.77 -15.21 -3.25
N LYS A 185 9.59 -14.49 -4.35
CA LYS A 185 10.55 -14.45 -5.46
C LYS A 185 11.91 -13.88 -5.06
N TYR A 186 11.90 -12.85 -4.20
CA TYR A 186 13.09 -12.12 -3.76
C TYR A 186 13.49 -12.46 -2.32
N SER A 187 13.03 -13.58 -1.78
CA SER A 187 13.30 -13.96 -0.39
C SER A 187 14.79 -14.05 -0.05
N ALA A 188 15.62 -14.46 -1.00
CA ALA A 188 17.07 -14.53 -0.83
C ALA A 188 17.72 -13.15 -0.55
N ASP A 189 17.15 -12.08 -1.09
CA ASP A 189 17.70 -10.73 -0.92
C ASP A 189 17.50 -10.19 0.51
N PHE A 190 16.59 -10.81 1.28
CA PHE A 190 16.32 -10.41 2.66
C PHE A 190 17.13 -11.20 3.70
N ILE A 191 17.77 -12.30 3.33
CA ILE A 191 18.55 -13.15 4.24
C ILE A 191 19.83 -12.43 4.70
N GLY A 192 20.47 -11.63 3.82
CA GLY A 192 21.72 -10.92 4.11
C GLY A 192 21.56 -9.62 4.93
N ILE A 193 20.38 -9.00 4.92
CA ILE A 193 20.16 -7.69 5.54
C ILE A 193 20.10 -7.77 7.08
N GLN A 194 19.74 -8.92 7.64
CA GLN A 194 19.60 -9.07 9.10
C GLN A 194 20.85 -9.62 9.78
N GLU A 195 21.66 -10.41 9.10
CA GLU A 195 22.90 -10.92 9.66
C GLU A 195 23.94 -9.82 9.95
N THR A 196 23.94 -8.74 9.16
CA THR A 196 24.82 -7.59 9.37
C THR A 196 24.41 -6.65 10.50
N ARG A 197 23.22 -6.80 11.09
CA ARG A 197 22.75 -5.98 12.22
C ARG A 197 23.11 -6.56 13.59
N PHE A 198 23.56 -7.80 13.66
CA PHE A 198 23.92 -8.50 14.89
C PHE A 198 25.44 -8.77 15.03
N LEU A 199 26.23 -8.25 14.12
CA LEU A 199 27.69 -8.18 14.22
C LEU A 199 28.15 -6.76 14.58
#